data_87559402b8e1f37f094951de93671efe
#
_entry.id   87559402b8e1f37f094951de93671efe
#
_cell.length_a   1.000
_cell.length_b   1.000
_cell.length_c   1.000
_cell.angle_alpha   90.00
_cell.angle_beta   90.00
_cell.angle_gamma   90.00
#
_symmetry.space_group_name_H-M   'P 1'
#
loop_
_entity.id
_entity.type
_entity.pdbx_description
1 polymer ?
#
loop_
_entity_poly.entity_id
_entity_poly.type
_entity_poly.pdbx_seq_one_letter_code
_entity_poly.pdbx_strand_id
1 'polypeptide(L)'
;MTGVLLFCAVASNAQCSFRNTAFKSGEFLSYNLYYNWKFVWVKAGTAAISTVESRFDGKPAYRASLTTRGNSQVDNMFVLRDTLLCYNTLDLAPLYYRKGAHEGSRYTVDEVFYTYPNGNCSVKMHRQHADGANTWERHTYDDCVYDMMSIFLRARSFNPKNWKDGFVVKFSIADGNGRTPAQLRYKGKTVVKADNGRKYRCLQLSYLELDDGKYKNIVDFYVSDDENHVPIRLDMFLKFGSAKAFLVGMKGLANPMESQLK
;
A
#
# COMPACT_ATOMS: atom_id res chain seq x y z
N MET A 1 -2.85 40.14 -42.17
CA MET A 1 -3.61 39.02 -41.59
C MET A 1 -2.67 38.16 -40.80
N THR A 2 -2.62 38.37 -39.47
CA THR A 2 -1.75 37.66 -38.52
C THR A 2 -2.54 36.52 -37.92
N GLY A 3 -2.25 35.27 -38.34
CA GLY A 3 -2.89 34.08 -37.81
C GLY A 3 -2.35 33.75 -36.41
N VAL A 4 -3.20 33.83 -35.39
CA VAL A 4 -2.91 33.36 -34.03
C VAL A 4 -3.09 31.85 -34.02
N LEU A 5 -1.99 31.10 -33.92
CA LEU A 5 -1.99 29.67 -33.64
C LEU A 5 -2.37 29.44 -32.19
N LEU A 6 -3.62 29.06 -31.90
CA LEU A 6 -4.06 28.58 -30.61
C LEU A 6 -3.44 27.19 -30.38
N PHE A 7 -2.40 27.09 -29.55
CA PHE A 7 -1.94 25.82 -29.00
C PHE A 7 -2.97 25.35 -27.96
N CYS A 8 -3.87 24.45 -28.33
CA CYS A 8 -4.61 23.66 -27.37
C CYS A 8 -3.63 22.71 -26.67
N ALA A 9 -3.19 23.04 -25.46
CA ALA A 9 -2.54 22.09 -24.58
C ALA A 9 -3.59 21.02 -24.22
N VAL A 10 -3.51 19.88 -24.88
CA VAL A 10 -4.23 18.67 -24.49
C VAL A 10 -3.60 18.26 -23.16
N ALA A 11 -4.28 18.53 -22.03
CA ALA A 11 -3.94 17.94 -20.76
C ALA A 11 -4.15 16.42 -20.91
N SER A 12 -3.10 15.67 -21.23
CA SER A 12 -3.12 14.22 -21.15
C SER A 12 -3.29 13.89 -19.66
N ASN A 13 -4.52 13.60 -19.24
CA ASN A 13 -4.74 12.97 -17.95
C ASN A 13 -3.90 11.70 -17.95
N ALA A 14 -2.87 11.65 -17.09
CA ALA A 14 -2.08 10.45 -16.96
C ALA A 14 -3.03 9.30 -16.59
N GLN A 15 -3.05 8.24 -17.39
CA GLN A 15 -3.97 7.11 -17.28
C GLN A 15 -4.08 6.54 -15.85
N CYS A 16 -3.02 6.70 -15.02
CA CYS A 16 -2.94 6.18 -13.67
C CYS A 16 -3.20 7.22 -12.56
N SER A 17 -3.57 8.45 -12.91
CA SER A 17 -3.90 9.50 -11.94
C SER A 17 -5.16 9.18 -11.15
N PHE A 18 -5.19 9.64 -9.88
CA PHE A 18 -6.34 9.55 -9.00
C PHE A 18 -6.29 10.66 -7.97
N ARG A 19 -7.41 11.32 -7.72
CA ARG A 19 -7.47 12.41 -6.75
C ARG A 19 -7.30 11.89 -5.32
N ASN A 20 -6.29 12.40 -4.62
CA ASN A 20 -6.14 12.13 -3.18
C ASN A 20 -7.19 12.89 -2.38
N THR A 21 -7.93 12.19 -1.51
CA THR A 21 -8.92 12.75 -0.58
C THR A 21 -8.66 12.31 0.85
N ALA A 22 -7.78 11.34 1.09
CA ALA A 22 -7.69 10.62 2.36
C ALA A 22 -6.55 11.05 3.28
N PHE A 23 -5.46 11.60 2.74
CA PHE A 23 -4.29 11.93 3.55
C PHE A 23 -3.63 13.23 3.09
N LYS A 24 -2.76 13.78 3.91
CA LYS A 24 -1.90 14.94 3.60
C LYS A 24 -0.47 14.73 4.07
N SER A 25 0.42 15.62 3.65
CA SER A 25 1.81 15.64 4.13
C SER A 25 1.87 15.76 5.65
N GLY A 26 2.75 14.94 6.27
CA GLY A 26 2.93 14.85 7.72
C GLY A 26 2.07 13.79 8.39
N GLU A 27 1.31 12.98 7.63
CA GLU A 27 0.59 11.85 8.22
C GLU A 27 1.58 10.80 8.73
N PHE A 28 1.33 10.32 9.95
CA PHE A 28 2.09 9.25 10.59
C PHE A 28 1.15 8.32 11.34
N LEU A 29 1.25 7.03 11.03
CA LEU A 29 0.45 5.95 11.63
C LEU A 29 1.40 4.92 12.25
N SER A 30 1.14 4.49 13.48
CA SER A 30 1.96 3.49 14.19
C SER A 30 1.14 2.30 14.62
N TYR A 31 1.76 1.12 14.60
CA TYR A 31 1.11 -0.18 14.81
C TYR A 31 1.93 -1.07 15.74
N ASN A 32 1.24 -1.90 16.52
CA ASN A 32 1.80 -3.11 17.10
C ASN A 32 1.56 -4.28 16.16
N LEU A 33 2.58 -5.13 16.01
CA LEU A 33 2.52 -6.35 15.22
C LEU A 33 2.41 -7.56 16.17
N TYR A 34 1.51 -8.47 15.82
CA TYR A 34 1.31 -9.74 16.50
C TYR A 34 1.46 -10.90 15.52
N TYR A 35 2.04 -11.99 15.99
CA TYR A 35 2.17 -13.22 15.22
C TYR A 35 1.53 -14.37 15.98
N ASN A 36 0.81 -15.26 15.26
CA ASN A 36 0.24 -16.46 15.83
C ASN A 36 1.30 -17.57 15.87
N TRP A 37 1.77 -17.89 17.07
CA TRP A 37 2.72 -18.98 17.31
C TRP A 37 2.01 -20.09 18.07
N LYS A 38 1.89 -21.27 17.47
CA LYS A 38 1.28 -22.45 18.10
C LYS A 38 -0.02 -22.13 18.84
N PHE A 39 -0.95 -21.42 18.15
CA PHE A 39 -2.26 -20.99 18.67
C PHE A 39 -2.22 -19.84 19.69
N VAL A 40 -1.08 -19.29 20.01
CA VAL A 40 -0.93 -18.12 20.91
C VAL A 40 -0.53 -16.90 20.10
N TRP A 41 -1.21 -15.78 20.35
CA TRP A 41 -0.83 -14.48 19.78
C TRP A 41 0.25 -13.83 20.64
N VAL A 42 1.40 -13.62 20.06
CA VAL A 42 2.53 -12.92 20.72
C VAL A 42 2.79 -11.59 20.01
N LYS A 43 3.12 -10.57 20.80
CA LYS A 43 3.57 -9.28 20.24
C LYS A 43 4.92 -9.50 19.58
N ALA A 44 4.96 -9.34 18.24
CA ALA A 44 6.13 -9.66 17.45
C ALA A 44 6.99 -8.43 17.11
N GLY A 45 6.40 -7.22 17.16
CA GLY A 45 7.14 -6.02 16.81
C GLY A 45 6.23 -4.80 16.64
N THR A 46 6.72 -3.87 15.85
CA THR A 46 6.02 -2.62 15.50
C THR A 46 6.12 -2.33 14.02
N ALA A 47 5.18 -1.52 13.50
CA ALA A 47 5.25 -0.95 12.17
C ALA A 47 4.88 0.53 12.21
N ALA A 48 5.39 1.30 11.25
CA ALA A 48 5.02 2.70 11.08
C ALA A 48 4.86 3.03 9.60
N ILE A 49 3.82 3.81 9.29
CA ILE A 49 3.60 4.38 7.96
C ILE A 49 3.75 5.89 8.07
N SER A 50 4.52 6.50 7.20
CA SER A 50 4.64 7.96 7.09
C SER A 50 4.41 8.40 5.65
N THR A 51 3.70 9.52 5.46
CA THR A 51 3.46 10.14 4.16
C THR A 51 3.82 11.61 4.22
N VAL A 52 4.69 12.06 3.31
CA VAL A 52 5.12 13.46 3.22
C VAL A 52 5.16 13.92 1.77
N GLU A 53 4.93 15.20 1.54
CA GLU A 53 5.28 15.84 0.28
C GLU A 53 6.80 15.91 0.15
N SER A 54 7.31 15.63 -1.04
CA SER A 54 8.71 15.53 -1.39
C SER A 54 8.91 15.89 -2.87
N ARG A 55 10.04 15.55 -3.42
CA ARG A 55 10.33 15.65 -4.85
C ARG A 55 10.87 14.32 -5.37
N PHE A 56 10.47 13.98 -6.59
CA PHE A 56 11.03 12.87 -7.36
C PHE A 56 11.44 13.42 -8.72
N ASP A 57 12.72 13.30 -9.09
CA ASP A 57 13.31 13.90 -10.30
C ASP A 57 12.97 15.40 -10.44
N GLY A 58 13.08 16.14 -9.32
CA GLY A 58 12.82 17.58 -9.27
C GLY A 58 11.34 17.97 -9.27
N LYS A 59 10.40 17.06 -9.52
CA LYS A 59 8.94 17.31 -9.56
C LYS A 59 8.30 17.05 -8.21
N PRO A 60 7.24 17.80 -7.83
CA PRO A 60 6.48 17.53 -6.60
C PRO A 60 5.91 16.12 -6.60
N ALA A 61 6.03 15.43 -5.48
CA ALA A 61 5.58 14.06 -5.30
C ALA A 61 5.21 13.78 -3.84
N TYR A 62 4.32 12.82 -3.59
CA TYR A 62 4.22 12.17 -2.29
C TYR A 62 5.30 11.10 -2.15
N ARG A 63 5.95 11.08 -1.02
CA ARG A 63 6.81 10.00 -0.56
C ARG A 63 6.12 9.32 0.61
N ALA A 64 5.81 8.03 0.48
CA ALA A 64 5.30 7.24 1.59
C ALA A 64 6.27 6.11 1.92
N SER A 65 6.39 5.78 3.22
CA SER A 65 7.22 4.68 3.69
C SER A 65 6.48 3.87 4.75
N LEU A 66 6.64 2.54 4.69
CA LEU A 66 6.28 1.59 5.72
C LEU A 66 7.57 0.96 6.25
N THR A 67 7.76 0.99 7.56
CA THR A 67 8.87 0.29 8.22
C THR A 67 8.32 -0.70 9.22
N THR A 68 8.90 -1.91 9.26
CA THR A 68 8.60 -2.92 10.27
C THR A 68 9.85 -3.24 11.08
N ARG A 69 9.68 -3.52 12.37
CA ARG A 69 10.77 -3.95 13.27
C ARG A 69 10.27 -5.03 14.21
N GLY A 70 10.93 -6.18 14.21
CA GLY A 70 10.79 -7.20 15.22
C GLY A 70 11.15 -6.66 16.62
N ASN A 71 10.62 -7.25 17.67
CA ASN A 71 11.11 -7.03 19.02
C ASN A 71 12.33 -7.95 19.29
N SER A 72 13.06 -7.69 20.37
CA SER A 72 14.28 -8.45 20.69
C SER A 72 14.05 -9.95 20.87
N GLN A 73 12.88 -10.38 21.32
CA GLN A 73 12.56 -11.81 21.49
C GLN A 73 12.34 -12.48 20.13
N VAL A 74 11.69 -11.78 19.19
CA VAL A 74 11.46 -12.29 17.82
C VAL A 74 12.73 -12.22 17.01
N ASP A 75 13.51 -11.13 17.10
CA ASP A 75 14.77 -10.96 16.39
C ASP A 75 15.81 -12.06 16.73
N ASN A 76 15.78 -12.62 17.97
CA ASN A 76 16.60 -13.76 18.35
C ASN A 76 16.22 -15.08 17.64
N MET A 77 14.99 -15.17 17.13
CA MET A 77 14.49 -16.36 16.42
C MET A 77 14.43 -16.10 14.91
N PHE A 78 14.00 -14.90 14.52
CA PHE A 78 13.78 -14.51 13.12
C PHE A 78 13.83 -12.99 13.01
N VAL A 79 14.89 -12.46 12.40
CA VAL A 79 15.00 -11.01 12.16
C VAL A 79 13.89 -10.57 11.21
N LEU A 80 13.14 -9.53 11.62
CA LEU A 80 12.10 -8.90 10.80
C LEU A 80 12.36 -7.40 10.71
N ARG A 81 12.92 -6.95 9.58
CA ARG A 81 13.21 -5.54 9.32
C ARG A 81 12.95 -5.23 7.85
N ASP A 82 11.73 -4.84 7.56
CA ASP A 82 11.36 -4.46 6.21
C ASP A 82 11.17 -2.95 6.10
N THR A 83 11.53 -2.43 4.96
CA THR A 83 11.25 -1.05 4.58
C THR A 83 10.64 -1.05 3.19
N LEU A 84 9.42 -0.54 3.08
CA LEU A 84 8.76 -0.25 1.82
C LEU A 84 8.76 1.27 1.63
N LEU A 85 9.09 1.71 0.43
CA LEU A 85 9.11 3.12 0.06
C LEU A 85 8.44 3.27 -1.30
N CYS A 86 7.57 4.28 -1.46
CA CYS A 86 7.11 4.68 -2.78
C CYS A 86 7.16 6.18 -2.97
N TYR A 87 7.25 6.57 -4.25
CA TYR A 87 6.98 7.92 -4.72
C TYR A 87 5.82 7.88 -5.70
N ASN A 88 4.87 8.77 -5.50
CA ASN A 88 3.72 8.96 -6.38
C ASN A 88 3.62 10.44 -6.74
N THR A 89 3.10 10.75 -7.91
CA THR A 89 2.70 12.14 -8.23
C THR A 89 1.69 12.65 -7.19
N LEU A 90 1.40 13.94 -7.15
CA LEU A 90 0.39 14.48 -6.22
C LEU A 90 -1.03 13.97 -6.52
N ASP A 91 -1.26 13.48 -7.72
CA ASP A 91 -2.48 12.77 -8.16
C ASP A 91 -2.30 11.24 -8.19
N LEU A 92 -1.44 10.72 -7.32
CA LEU A 92 -1.28 9.30 -6.97
C LEU A 92 -0.88 8.36 -8.13
N ALA A 93 -0.35 8.85 -9.25
CA ALA A 93 0.28 7.98 -10.24
C ALA A 93 1.62 7.47 -9.69
N PRO A 94 1.92 6.16 -9.71
CA PRO A 94 3.19 5.61 -9.26
C PRO A 94 4.39 6.20 -10.01
N LEU A 95 5.51 6.43 -9.33
CA LEU A 95 6.77 6.87 -9.94
C LEU A 95 7.92 5.90 -9.63
N TYR A 96 7.99 5.44 -8.39
CA TYR A 96 9.02 4.54 -7.91
C TYR A 96 8.55 3.79 -6.68
N TYR A 97 8.95 2.53 -6.58
CA TYR A 97 8.75 1.68 -5.41
C TYR A 97 10.03 0.92 -5.08
N ARG A 98 10.27 0.73 -3.79
CA ARG A 98 11.34 -0.13 -3.29
C ARG A 98 10.88 -0.86 -2.03
N LYS A 99 11.08 -2.16 -2.01
CA LYS A 99 11.00 -3.01 -0.82
C LYS A 99 12.40 -3.53 -0.50
N GLY A 100 12.93 -3.23 0.67
CA GLY A 100 14.08 -3.91 1.24
C GLY A 100 13.59 -4.80 2.37
N ALA A 101 13.74 -6.11 2.25
CA ALA A 101 13.28 -7.09 3.22
C ALA A 101 14.46 -7.83 3.84
N HIS A 102 14.60 -7.72 5.17
CA HIS A 102 15.53 -8.51 5.96
C HIS A 102 14.75 -9.51 6.79
N GLU A 103 14.64 -10.72 6.29
CA GLU A 103 13.84 -11.81 6.84
C GLU A 103 14.75 -12.99 7.23
N GLY A 104 14.97 -13.16 8.54
CA GLY A 104 15.95 -14.12 9.07
C GLY A 104 17.37 -13.74 8.64
N SER A 105 18.07 -14.62 7.91
CA SER A 105 19.40 -14.38 7.35
C SER A 105 19.37 -13.84 5.92
N ARG A 106 18.18 -13.67 5.32
CA ARG A 106 18.02 -13.25 3.92
C ARG A 106 17.80 -11.77 3.83
N TYR A 107 18.46 -11.13 2.88
CA TYR A 107 18.18 -9.76 2.48
C TYR A 107 17.85 -9.73 0.99
N THR A 108 16.70 -9.16 0.63
CA THR A 108 16.26 -9.01 -0.76
C THR A 108 15.84 -7.57 -1.01
N VAL A 109 15.97 -7.13 -2.27
CA VAL A 109 15.46 -5.82 -2.70
C VAL A 109 14.58 -6.03 -3.93
N ASP A 110 13.38 -5.46 -3.89
CA ASP A 110 12.51 -5.31 -5.05
C ASP A 110 12.37 -3.83 -5.35
N GLU A 111 12.51 -3.45 -6.63
CA GLU A 111 12.31 -2.08 -7.11
C GLU A 111 11.43 -2.06 -8.35
N VAL A 112 10.61 -1.02 -8.45
CA VAL A 112 9.74 -0.80 -9.61
C VAL A 112 9.84 0.67 -10.01
N PHE A 113 10.19 0.92 -11.26
CA PHE A 113 10.29 2.26 -11.85
C PHE A 113 9.18 2.43 -12.88
N TYR A 114 8.46 3.53 -12.81
CA TYR A 114 7.31 3.81 -13.67
C TYR A 114 7.58 4.99 -14.60
N THR A 115 7.17 4.85 -15.85
CA THR A 115 7.10 5.94 -16.83
C THR A 115 5.81 5.80 -17.64
N TYR A 116 5.37 6.90 -18.26
CA TYR A 116 4.06 6.95 -18.93
C TYR A 116 4.17 7.45 -20.39
N PRO A 117 4.93 6.74 -21.27
CA PRO A 117 5.05 7.13 -22.68
C PRO A 117 3.71 6.98 -23.38
N ASN A 118 3.25 8.06 -24.05
CA ASN A 118 1.99 8.08 -24.82
C ASN A 118 0.75 7.61 -24.01
N GLY A 119 0.76 7.82 -22.67
CA GLY A 119 -0.33 7.41 -21.79
C GLY A 119 -0.28 5.94 -21.32
N ASN A 120 0.58 5.10 -21.87
CA ASN A 120 0.77 3.73 -21.43
C ASN A 120 1.62 3.65 -20.15
N CYS A 121 1.39 2.64 -19.32
CA CYS A 121 2.17 2.37 -18.12
C CYS A 121 3.38 1.49 -18.46
N SER A 122 4.58 2.09 -18.53
CA SER A 122 5.83 1.36 -18.71
C SER A 122 6.49 1.13 -17.35
N VAL A 123 6.76 -0.14 -17.04
CA VAL A 123 7.26 -0.60 -15.77
C VAL A 123 8.61 -1.29 -15.99
N LYS A 124 9.65 -0.81 -15.29
CA LYS A 124 10.96 -1.47 -15.21
C LYS A 124 11.10 -2.04 -13.79
N MET A 125 11.21 -3.35 -13.68
CA MET A 125 11.30 -4.09 -12.42
C MET A 125 12.70 -4.60 -12.19
N HIS A 126 13.12 -4.58 -10.93
CA HIS A 126 14.41 -5.08 -10.46
C HIS A 126 14.21 -5.93 -9.21
N ARG A 127 14.89 -7.07 -9.17
CA ARG A 127 15.03 -7.86 -7.95
C ARG A 127 16.48 -8.19 -7.70
N GLN A 128 16.96 -7.85 -6.49
CA GLN A 128 18.17 -8.40 -5.91
C GLN A 128 17.80 -9.59 -5.04
N HIS A 129 18.28 -10.78 -5.41
CA HIS A 129 18.07 -12.01 -4.69
C HIS A 129 18.98 -12.10 -3.44
N ALA A 130 18.66 -12.99 -2.51
CA ALA A 130 19.41 -13.17 -1.28
C ALA A 130 20.87 -13.64 -1.48
N ASP A 131 21.18 -14.25 -2.60
CA ASP A 131 22.54 -14.62 -3.04
C ASP A 131 23.30 -13.49 -3.74
N GLY A 132 22.68 -12.30 -3.87
CA GLY A 132 23.25 -11.13 -4.53
C GLY A 132 23.01 -11.08 -6.04
N ALA A 133 22.42 -12.10 -6.65
CA ALA A 133 22.04 -12.07 -8.06
C ALA A 133 20.98 -10.99 -8.33
N ASN A 134 21.03 -10.38 -9.51
CA ASN A 134 20.11 -9.35 -9.93
C ASN A 134 19.34 -9.76 -11.17
N THR A 135 18.02 -9.55 -11.17
CA THR A 135 17.15 -9.73 -12.33
C THR A 135 16.47 -8.42 -12.69
N TRP A 136 16.29 -8.20 -13.99
CA TRP A 136 15.66 -7.01 -14.54
C TRP A 136 14.66 -7.38 -15.59
N GLU A 137 13.46 -6.76 -15.53
CA GLU A 137 12.41 -6.91 -16.52
C GLU A 137 11.85 -5.54 -16.90
N ARG A 138 11.35 -5.41 -18.13
CA ARG A 138 10.64 -4.21 -18.58
C ARG A 138 9.45 -4.61 -19.42
N HIS A 139 8.30 -4.03 -19.07
CA HIS A 139 7.05 -4.24 -19.80
C HIS A 139 6.31 -2.91 -19.96
N THR A 140 5.49 -2.81 -20.97
CA THR A 140 4.59 -1.69 -21.18
C THR A 140 3.17 -2.22 -21.28
N TYR A 141 2.27 -1.61 -20.53
CA TYR A 141 0.87 -2.02 -20.38
C TYR A 141 -0.05 -0.88 -20.82
N ASP A 142 -1.19 -1.21 -21.35
CA ASP A 142 -2.28 -0.28 -21.70
C ASP A 142 -3.19 0.03 -20.50
N ASP A 143 -3.05 -0.72 -19.38
CA ASP A 143 -3.70 -0.49 -18.10
C ASP A 143 -2.70 -0.06 -17.02
N CYS A 144 -3.22 0.44 -15.89
CA CYS A 144 -2.38 0.85 -14.77
C CYS A 144 -1.90 -0.35 -13.96
N VAL A 145 -0.60 -0.36 -13.69
CA VAL A 145 0.04 -1.30 -12.79
C VAL A 145 0.53 -0.53 -11.57
N TYR A 146 0.37 -1.08 -10.39
CA TYR A 146 0.73 -0.46 -9.12
C TYR A 146 1.75 -1.32 -8.38
N ASP A 147 2.50 -0.73 -7.48
CA ASP A 147 3.14 -1.44 -6.38
C ASP A 147 2.21 -1.48 -5.16
N MET A 148 2.60 -2.25 -4.15
CA MET A 148 1.80 -2.44 -2.94
C MET A 148 1.55 -1.13 -2.18
N MET A 149 2.52 -0.21 -2.12
CA MET A 149 2.37 1.07 -1.43
C MET A 149 1.52 2.06 -2.23
N SER A 150 1.70 2.11 -3.54
CA SER A 150 0.94 3.01 -4.41
C SER A 150 -0.54 2.64 -4.45
N ILE A 151 -0.89 1.34 -4.56
CA ILE A 151 -2.30 0.92 -4.49
C ILE A 151 -2.90 1.14 -3.10
N PHE A 152 -2.11 0.95 -2.04
CA PHE A 152 -2.54 1.27 -0.68
C PHE A 152 -2.92 2.74 -0.53
N LEU A 153 -2.09 3.68 -1.00
CA LEU A 153 -2.39 5.12 -0.96
C LEU A 153 -3.64 5.45 -1.78
N ARG A 154 -3.72 4.91 -3.01
CA ARG A 154 -4.85 5.13 -3.91
C ARG A 154 -6.16 4.57 -3.34
N ALA A 155 -6.15 3.36 -2.78
CA ALA A 155 -7.33 2.70 -2.24
C ALA A 155 -7.95 3.46 -1.07
N ARG A 156 -7.16 4.19 -0.29
CA ARG A 156 -7.66 5.05 0.79
C ARG A 156 -8.53 6.23 0.26
N SER A 157 -8.37 6.60 -1.00
CA SER A 157 -9.20 7.64 -1.63
C SER A 157 -10.38 7.08 -2.42
N PHE A 158 -10.65 5.79 -2.40
CA PHE A 158 -11.85 5.22 -3.01
C PHE A 158 -13.11 5.66 -2.25
N ASN A 159 -14.20 5.85 -2.99
CA ASN A 159 -15.49 6.21 -2.40
C ASN A 159 -16.37 4.94 -2.25
N PRO A 160 -16.51 4.39 -1.03
CA PRO A 160 -17.26 3.16 -0.78
C PRO A 160 -18.76 3.38 -0.58
N LYS A 161 -19.28 4.60 -0.72
CA LYS A 161 -20.65 4.98 -0.37
C LYS A 161 -21.73 4.06 -0.97
N ASN A 162 -21.50 3.57 -2.20
CA ASN A 162 -22.44 2.72 -2.92
C ASN A 162 -21.99 1.26 -3.03
N TRP A 163 -20.94 0.86 -2.31
CA TRP A 163 -20.47 -0.50 -2.35
C TRP A 163 -21.41 -1.44 -1.58
N LYS A 164 -21.73 -2.57 -2.21
CA LYS A 164 -22.44 -3.68 -1.57
C LYS A 164 -21.44 -4.77 -1.21
N ASP A 165 -21.78 -5.64 -0.27
CA ASP A 165 -20.96 -6.82 0.04
C ASP A 165 -20.64 -7.60 -1.24
N GLY A 166 -19.36 -7.98 -1.39
CA GLY A 166 -18.85 -8.63 -2.59
C GLY A 166 -18.41 -7.69 -3.71
N PHE A 167 -18.59 -6.35 -3.61
CA PHE A 167 -18.08 -5.42 -4.59
C PHE A 167 -16.56 -5.54 -4.76
N VAL A 168 -16.07 -5.53 -6.00
CA VAL A 168 -14.66 -5.79 -6.33
C VAL A 168 -14.07 -4.65 -7.15
N VAL A 169 -12.90 -4.15 -6.72
CA VAL A 169 -12.01 -3.31 -7.53
C VAL A 169 -10.84 -4.16 -8.00
N LYS A 170 -10.67 -4.30 -9.32
CA LYS A 170 -9.57 -5.07 -9.93
C LYS A 170 -8.42 -4.15 -10.32
N PHE A 171 -7.19 -4.63 -10.17
CA PHE A 171 -5.95 -3.95 -10.56
C PHE A 171 -4.83 -4.97 -10.72
N SER A 172 -3.63 -4.50 -11.08
CA SER A 172 -2.43 -5.35 -11.19
C SER A 172 -1.33 -4.80 -10.31
N ILE A 173 -0.55 -5.69 -9.70
CA ILE A 173 0.60 -5.37 -8.86
C ILE A 173 1.89 -5.77 -9.58
N ALA A 174 2.89 -4.89 -9.50
CA ALA A 174 4.28 -5.18 -9.84
C ALA A 174 5.12 -5.16 -8.55
N ASP A 175 5.97 -6.17 -8.35
CA ASP A 175 6.73 -6.37 -7.11
C ASP A 175 8.25 -6.54 -7.32
N GLY A 176 8.76 -6.21 -8.50
CA GLY A 176 10.15 -6.43 -8.87
C GLY A 176 10.42 -7.79 -9.52
N ASN A 177 9.45 -8.71 -9.52
CA ASN A 177 9.58 -10.07 -10.06
C ASN A 177 8.48 -10.43 -11.09
N GLY A 178 7.66 -9.46 -11.47
CA GLY A 178 6.60 -9.67 -12.43
C GLY A 178 5.34 -8.88 -12.11
N ARG A 179 4.28 -9.18 -12.86
CA ARG A 179 2.95 -8.59 -12.72
C ARG A 179 1.96 -9.65 -12.24
N THR A 180 1.25 -9.36 -11.16
CA THR A 180 0.21 -10.24 -10.62
C THR A 180 -1.15 -9.53 -10.66
N PRO A 181 -2.20 -10.12 -11.25
CA PRO A 181 -3.55 -9.64 -11.11
C PRO A 181 -4.01 -9.70 -9.66
N ALA A 182 -4.60 -8.61 -9.18
CA ALA A 182 -5.05 -8.49 -7.81
C ALA A 182 -6.44 -7.84 -7.74
N GLN A 183 -7.07 -7.94 -6.59
CA GLN A 183 -8.36 -7.29 -6.33
C GLN A 183 -8.54 -6.93 -4.87
N LEU A 184 -9.27 -5.84 -4.66
CA LEU A 184 -9.81 -5.45 -3.38
C LEU A 184 -11.30 -5.80 -3.34
N ARG A 185 -11.74 -6.62 -2.37
CA ARG A 185 -13.14 -7.03 -2.20
C ARG A 185 -13.72 -6.42 -0.93
N TYR A 186 -14.82 -5.71 -1.05
CA TYR A 186 -15.55 -5.18 0.08
C TYR A 186 -16.36 -6.28 0.77
N LYS A 187 -16.33 -6.31 2.11
CA LYS A 187 -16.95 -7.33 2.95
C LYS A 187 -17.97 -6.75 3.95
N GLY A 188 -18.33 -5.47 3.81
CA GLY A 188 -19.27 -4.82 4.71
C GLY A 188 -18.61 -3.96 5.79
N LYS A 189 -19.40 -3.61 6.81
CA LYS A 189 -18.99 -2.76 7.93
C LYS A 189 -18.90 -3.56 9.23
N THR A 190 -17.97 -3.15 10.09
CA THR A 190 -17.78 -3.77 11.41
C THR A 190 -17.24 -2.75 12.41
N VAL A 191 -17.14 -3.13 13.67
CA VAL A 191 -16.48 -2.33 14.72
C VAL A 191 -15.22 -3.03 15.16
N VAL A 192 -14.11 -2.31 15.19
CA VAL A 192 -12.80 -2.83 15.59
C VAL A 192 -12.26 -2.03 16.78
N LYS A 193 -11.74 -2.74 17.79
CA LYS A 193 -10.95 -2.16 18.87
C LYS A 193 -9.48 -2.16 18.47
N ALA A 194 -8.85 -1.00 18.48
CA ALA A 194 -7.42 -0.82 18.23
C ALA A 194 -6.59 -0.96 19.51
N ASP A 195 -5.25 -1.03 19.38
CA ASP A 195 -4.34 -1.14 20.53
C ASP A 195 -4.20 0.17 21.34
N ASN A 196 -4.71 1.28 20.81
CA ASN A 196 -4.88 2.53 21.56
C ASN A 196 -6.09 2.51 22.53
N GLY A 197 -6.76 1.36 22.64
CA GLY A 197 -7.94 1.15 23.50
C GLY A 197 -9.26 1.65 22.93
N ARG A 198 -9.24 2.40 21.82
CA ARG A 198 -10.43 3.01 21.21
C ARG A 198 -11.09 2.05 20.22
N LYS A 199 -12.41 2.23 20.02
CA LYS A 199 -13.20 1.50 19.02
C LYS A 199 -13.48 2.39 17.83
N TYR A 200 -13.51 1.78 16.63
CA TYR A 200 -13.75 2.47 15.36
C TYR A 200 -14.77 1.71 14.53
N ARG A 201 -15.68 2.44 13.88
CA ARG A 201 -16.44 1.88 12.76
C ARG A 201 -15.45 1.67 11.62
N CYS A 202 -15.49 0.50 10.99
CA CYS A 202 -14.56 0.12 9.93
C CYS A 202 -15.29 -0.46 8.73
N LEU A 203 -14.73 -0.21 7.55
CA LEU A 203 -14.97 -0.97 6.34
C LEU A 203 -14.03 -2.17 6.36
N GLN A 204 -14.54 -3.37 6.08
CA GLN A 204 -13.73 -4.57 5.91
C GLN A 204 -13.48 -4.80 4.42
N LEU A 205 -12.21 -4.93 4.05
CA LEU A 205 -11.74 -5.09 2.67
C LEU A 205 -10.76 -6.26 2.64
N SER A 206 -10.99 -7.22 1.74
CA SER A 206 -10.02 -8.31 1.49
C SER A 206 -9.16 -7.95 0.27
N TYR A 207 -7.85 -8.01 0.41
CA TYR A 207 -6.89 -7.94 -0.68
C TYR A 207 -6.52 -9.35 -1.12
N LEU A 208 -6.78 -9.65 -2.40
CA LEU A 208 -6.56 -10.96 -2.97
C LEU A 208 -5.63 -10.84 -4.19
N GLU A 209 -4.73 -11.81 -4.33
CA GLU A 209 -3.87 -11.98 -5.50
C GLU A 209 -4.23 -13.25 -6.27
N LEU A 210 -4.08 -13.20 -7.59
CA LEU A 210 -4.24 -14.38 -8.43
C LEU A 210 -3.00 -15.26 -8.30
N ASP A 211 -3.20 -16.47 -7.80
CA ASP A 211 -2.17 -17.48 -7.66
C ASP A 211 -2.73 -18.83 -8.12
N ASP A 212 -2.08 -19.45 -9.09
CA ASP A 212 -2.47 -20.74 -9.68
C ASP A 212 -3.95 -20.77 -10.12
N GLY A 213 -4.37 -19.73 -10.86
CA GLY A 213 -5.73 -19.61 -11.41
C GLY A 213 -6.82 -19.28 -10.38
N LYS A 214 -6.50 -19.06 -9.11
CA LYS A 214 -7.45 -18.72 -8.04
C LYS A 214 -7.02 -17.47 -7.28
N TYR A 215 -7.99 -16.66 -6.91
CA TYR A 215 -7.74 -15.51 -6.02
C TYR A 215 -7.58 -15.99 -4.58
N LYS A 216 -6.37 -15.83 -4.02
CA LYS A 216 -6.03 -16.14 -2.64
C LYS A 216 -6.10 -14.87 -1.79
N ASN A 217 -6.69 -14.93 -0.63
CA ASN A 217 -6.73 -13.81 0.32
C ASN A 217 -5.35 -13.67 0.99
N ILE A 218 -4.76 -12.48 0.84
CA ILE A 218 -3.44 -12.15 1.39
C ILE A 218 -3.58 -11.32 2.66
N VAL A 219 -4.47 -10.31 2.65
CA VAL A 219 -4.69 -9.43 3.80
C VAL A 219 -6.14 -9.02 3.89
N ASP A 220 -6.72 -9.08 5.09
CA ASP A 220 -7.95 -8.36 5.42
C ASP A 220 -7.59 -7.03 6.08
N PHE A 221 -8.07 -5.94 5.49
CA PHE A 221 -7.96 -4.59 6.00
C PHE A 221 -9.25 -4.18 6.68
N TYR A 222 -9.14 -3.60 7.86
CA TYR A 222 -10.21 -2.92 8.56
C TYR A 222 -9.86 -1.44 8.60
N VAL A 223 -10.41 -0.67 7.66
CA VAL A 223 -10.11 0.76 7.54
C VAL A 223 -11.22 1.61 8.16
N SER A 224 -10.88 2.76 8.70
CA SER A 224 -11.86 3.69 9.29
C SER A 224 -12.96 4.05 8.29
N ASP A 225 -14.22 3.99 8.74
CA ASP A 225 -15.42 4.37 7.95
C ASP A 225 -15.62 5.89 8.00
N ASP A 226 -14.63 6.63 7.51
CA ASP A 226 -14.58 8.08 7.34
C ASP A 226 -13.64 8.43 6.17
N GLU A 227 -13.52 9.70 5.84
CA GLU A 227 -12.74 10.21 4.70
C GLU A 227 -11.24 9.87 4.76
N ASN A 228 -10.68 9.53 5.93
CA ASN A 228 -9.25 9.19 6.05
C ASN A 228 -8.95 7.75 5.63
N HIS A 229 -9.91 6.81 5.73
CA HIS A 229 -9.71 5.37 5.52
C HIS A 229 -8.40 4.86 6.17
N VAL A 230 -8.16 5.26 7.43
CA VAL A 230 -6.98 4.82 8.18
C VAL A 230 -7.09 3.32 8.47
N PRO A 231 -6.07 2.50 8.18
CA PRO A 231 -6.06 1.11 8.60
C PRO A 231 -6.05 1.01 10.14
N ILE A 232 -7.12 0.50 10.72
CA ILE A 232 -7.26 0.29 12.16
C ILE A 232 -6.70 -1.07 12.57
N ARG A 233 -6.91 -2.07 11.71
CA ARG A 233 -6.39 -3.43 11.87
C ARG A 233 -6.10 -4.04 10.51
N LEU A 234 -5.07 -4.87 10.44
CA LEU A 234 -4.76 -5.75 9.32
C LEU A 234 -4.65 -7.18 9.85
N ASP A 235 -5.24 -8.13 9.12
CA ASP A 235 -5.05 -9.58 9.33
C ASP A 235 -4.34 -10.13 8.10
N MET A 236 -3.10 -10.58 8.28
CA MET A 236 -2.24 -11.07 7.20
C MET A 236 -2.16 -12.60 7.23
N PHE A 237 -2.42 -13.23 6.08
CA PHE A 237 -2.40 -14.68 5.90
C PHE A 237 -1.06 -15.08 5.30
N LEU A 238 -0.16 -15.63 6.10
CA LEU A 238 1.19 -15.98 5.71
C LEU A 238 1.27 -17.46 5.33
N LYS A 239 2.32 -17.85 4.58
CA LYS A 239 2.57 -19.27 4.27
C LYS A 239 2.67 -20.12 5.54
N PHE A 240 3.21 -19.57 6.62
CA PHE A 240 3.35 -20.21 7.92
C PHE A 240 2.70 -19.34 9.00
N GLY A 241 1.44 -19.65 9.36
CA GLY A 241 0.70 -18.91 10.37
C GLY A 241 0.01 -17.66 9.88
N SER A 242 -0.23 -16.73 10.79
CA SER A 242 -0.86 -15.45 10.48
C SER A 242 -0.27 -14.35 11.34
N ALA A 243 -0.33 -13.11 10.84
CA ALA A 243 0.07 -11.94 11.58
C ALA A 243 -1.07 -10.91 11.63
N LYS A 244 -1.04 -10.05 12.64
CA LYS A 244 -1.99 -8.94 12.79
C LYS A 244 -1.24 -7.66 13.08
N ALA A 245 -1.72 -6.56 12.51
CA ALA A 245 -1.29 -5.23 12.89
C ALA A 245 -2.47 -4.46 13.48
N PHE A 246 -2.27 -3.81 14.63
CA PHE A 246 -3.27 -2.98 15.27
C PHE A 246 -2.76 -1.56 15.45
N LEU A 247 -3.60 -0.59 15.11
CA LEU A 247 -3.28 0.83 15.25
C LEU A 247 -3.03 1.17 16.74
N VAL A 248 -1.89 1.84 16.99
CA VAL A 248 -1.51 2.39 18.30
C VAL A 248 -1.67 3.90 18.31
N GLY A 249 -1.21 4.58 17.27
CA GLY A 249 -1.23 6.03 17.19
C GLY A 249 -1.36 6.54 15.77
N MET A 250 -1.90 7.75 15.65
CA MET A 250 -2.04 8.47 14.41
C MET A 250 -1.89 9.97 14.63
N LYS A 251 -1.26 10.67 13.69
CA LYS A 251 -1.14 12.12 13.68
C LYS A 251 -1.13 12.64 12.25
N GLY A 252 -1.40 13.93 12.08
CA GLY A 252 -1.33 14.59 10.78
C GLY A 252 -2.42 14.16 9.79
N LEU A 253 -3.57 13.67 10.26
CA LEU A 253 -4.69 13.28 9.41
C LEU A 253 -5.20 14.44 8.57
N ALA A 254 -5.67 14.16 7.36
CA ALA A 254 -6.27 15.17 6.47
C ALA A 254 -7.65 15.58 6.92
N ASN A 255 -8.45 14.63 7.43
CA ASN A 255 -9.86 14.81 7.79
C ASN A 255 -10.10 14.47 9.26
N PRO A 256 -11.23 14.87 9.86
CA PRO A 256 -11.64 14.43 11.19
C PRO A 256 -11.82 12.91 11.25
N MET A 257 -11.52 12.28 12.42
CA MET A 257 -11.72 10.85 12.66
C MET A 257 -13.16 10.57 13.13
N GLU A 258 -14.11 10.66 12.20
CA GLU A 258 -15.56 10.52 12.50
C GLU A 258 -15.97 9.08 12.80
N SER A 259 -15.16 8.10 12.43
CA SER A 259 -15.40 6.67 12.68
C SER A 259 -15.14 6.26 14.13
N GLN A 260 -14.40 7.07 14.92
CA GLN A 260 -14.09 6.75 16.31
C GLN A 260 -15.38 6.79 17.15
N LEU A 261 -15.62 5.68 17.86
CA LEU A 261 -16.74 5.57 18.80
C LEU A 261 -16.35 6.17 20.17
N LYS A 262 -17.34 6.75 20.82
CA LYS A 262 -17.19 7.27 22.20
C LYS A 262 -17.09 6.15 23.21
#